data_05d95c74561e0d4233f76c314a12c09c
#
_entry.id   05d95c74561e0d4233f76c314a12c09c
#
_cell.length_a   1.000
_cell.length_b   1.000
_cell.length_c   1.000
_cell.angle_alpha   90.00
_cell.angle_beta   90.00
_cell.angle_gamma   90.00
#
_symmetry.space_group_name_H-M   'P 1'
#
loop_
_entity.id
_entity.type
_entity.pdbx_description
1 polymer ?
#
loop_
_entity_poly.entity_id
_entity_poly.type
_entity_poly.pdbx_seq_one_letter_code
_entity_poly.pdbx_strand_id
1 'polypeptide(L)'
;MICFEEDGRYFSPYDGKVHEAGEHRFYNDDWIWDTYRSTHPLRTIIEPQMEQDMVASYVTMASQMDNFWMPTFPEAIGDTRRMNCNHGILTVVDAWNKGLRGFDLGQAYEAAKKGITEKTLIPWSSAPAGELDAFYKEHGYFPALWPGQEETVPHVERSWEKRQPVEVTLGTSLDEWGLALAAKALGNDDEYEYFIKRSGKSGFLSCKEVA
;
A
#
# COMPACT_ATOMS: atom_id res chain seq x y z
N MET A 1 8.73 -4.22 16.61
CA MET A 1 7.92 -3.21 15.96
C MET A 1 7.69 -1.98 16.86
N ILE A 2 8.73 -1.33 17.33
CA ILE A 2 8.65 -0.10 18.14
C ILE A 2 9.86 0.74 17.75
N CYS A 3 9.63 1.93 17.22
CA CYS A 3 10.70 2.85 16.82
C CYS A 3 10.53 4.23 17.44
N PHE A 4 10.30 4.27 18.76
CA PHE A 4 10.32 5.52 19.51
C PHE A 4 11.14 5.34 20.80
N GLU A 5 11.77 6.41 21.24
CA GLU A 5 12.47 6.47 22.51
C GLU A 5 11.48 6.59 23.68
N GLU A 6 11.94 6.32 24.92
CA GLU A 6 11.09 6.44 26.14
C GLU A 6 10.53 7.85 26.34
N ASP A 7 11.20 8.86 25.83
CA ASP A 7 10.79 10.28 25.87
C ASP A 7 9.83 10.70 24.75
N GLY A 8 9.38 9.74 23.91
CA GLY A 8 8.45 9.98 22.81
C GLY A 8 9.08 10.46 21.52
N ARG A 9 10.42 10.57 21.44
CA ARG A 9 11.12 10.89 20.21
C ARG A 9 11.34 9.64 19.36
N TYR A 10 11.44 9.81 18.05
CA TYR A 10 11.82 8.76 17.13
C TYR A 10 12.66 9.30 15.97
N PHE A 11 13.54 8.47 15.45
CA PHE A 11 14.25 8.76 14.21
C PHE A 11 13.44 8.24 13.03
N SER A 12 13.16 9.11 12.05
CA SER A 12 12.50 8.71 10.82
C SER A 12 13.51 8.36 9.74
N PRO A 13 13.48 7.14 9.18
CA PRO A 13 14.30 6.80 8.02
C PRO A 13 13.76 7.39 6.71
N TYR A 14 12.57 8.01 6.73
CA TYR A 14 11.90 8.55 5.54
C TYR A 14 12.39 9.96 5.18
N ASP A 15 12.80 10.77 6.16
CA ASP A 15 13.37 12.10 5.96
C ASP A 15 14.73 12.30 6.66
N GLY A 16 15.21 11.30 7.38
CA GLY A 16 16.50 11.31 8.07
C GLY A 16 16.55 12.22 9.30
N LYS A 17 15.41 12.54 9.91
CA LYS A 17 15.31 13.46 11.04
C LYS A 17 14.77 12.81 12.31
N VAL A 18 15.03 13.46 13.44
CA VAL A 18 14.40 13.11 14.71
C VAL A 18 13.12 13.93 14.88
N HIS A 19 12.04 13.26 15.23
CA HIS A 19 10.72 13.84 15.45
C HIS A 19 10.21 13.51 16.87
N GLU A 20 9.21 14.26 17.31
CA GLU A 20 8.38 13.93 18.47
C GLU A 20 7.10 13.24 17.98
N ALA A 21 6.72 12.15 18.63
CA ALA A 21 5.57 11.34 18.23
C ALA A 21 4.21 12.04 18.45
N GLY A 22 4.16 13.07 19.29
CA GLY A 22 2.94 13.81 19.58
C GLY A 22 1.91 12.96 20.33
N GLU A 23 0.65 12.98 19.84
CA GLU A 23 -0.46 12.24 20.45
C GLU A 23 -0.44 10.74 20.17
N HIS A 24 0.23 10.33 19.10
CA HIS A 24 0.31 8.95 18.65
C HIS A 24 1.72 8.41 18.76
N ARG A 25 1.87 7.18 19.21
CA ARG A 25 3.14 6.48 19.15
C ARG A 25 3.49 6.17 17.71
N PHE A 26 4.76 6.40 17.35
CA PHE A 26 5.24 6.04 16.03
C PHE A 26 5.69 4.58 16.00
N TYR A 27 5.08 3.80 15.10
CA TYR A 27 5.42 2.41 14.86
C TYR A 27 5.98 2.26 13.46
N ASN A 28 7.15 1.65 13.35
CA ASN A 28 7.78 1.25 12.10
C ASN A 28 8.04 -0.27 12.13
N ASP A 29 8.68 -0.80 11.10
CA ASP A 29 9.04 -2.22 10.98
C ASP A 29 7.81 -3.14 10.96
N ASP A 30 6.91 -2.85 10.04
CA ASP A 30 5.69 -3.62 9.80
C ASP A 30 5.65 -4.19 8.38
N TRP A 31 5.59 -5.48 8.29
CA TRP A 31 5.49 -6.21 7.03
C TRP A 31 4.02 -6.31 6.62
N ILE A 32 3.49 -5.22 6.08
CA ILE A 32 2.06 -5.04 5.83
C ILE A 32 1.48 -6.18 5.00
N TRP A 33 2.22 -6.70 4.01
CA TRP A 33 1.79 -7.83 3.19
C TRP A 33 1.48 -9.09 4.02
N ASP A 34 2.22 -9.30 5.12
CA ASP A 34 2.02 -10.42 6.03
C ASP A 34 0.93 -10.12 7.06
N THR A 35 0.87 -8.89 7.56
CA THR A 35 0.12 -8.52 8.77
C THR A 35 -1.32 -8.08 8.49
N TYR A 36 -1.63 -7.55 7.29
CA TYR A 36 -2.95 -7.00 6.97
C TYR A 36 -4.10 -8.02 7.09
N ARG A 37 -3.82 -9.31 6.89
CA ARG A 37 -4.83 -10.38 6.85
C ARG A 37 -5.33 -10.79 8.23
N SER A 38 -4.49 -10.71 9.26
CA SER A 38 -4.82 -11.25 10.57
C SER A 38 -4.35 -10.37 11.72
N THR A 39 -3.10 -9.93 11.72
CA THR A 39 -2.50 -9.19 12.85
C THR A 39 -3.22 -7.87 13.08
N HIS A 40 -3.37 -7.03 12.06
CA HIS A 40 -4.10 -5.77 12.15
C HIS A 40 -5.58 -5.98 12.49
N PRO A 41 -6.33 -6.85 11.77
CA PRO A 41 -7.71 -7.15 12.13
C PRO A 41 -7.90 -7.63 13.56
N LEU A 42 -6.96 -8.42 14.10
CA LEU A 42 -7.01 -8.87 15.49
C LEU A 42 -6.76 -7.72 16.47
N ARG A 43 -5.76 -6.86 16.18
CA ARG A 43 -5.45 -5.70 17.04
C ARG A 43 -6.59 -4.71 17.15
N THR A 44 -7.41 -4.53 16.13
CA THR A 44 -8.60 -3.68 16.24
C THR A 44 -9.52 -4.09 17.38
N ILE A 45 -9.45 -5.36 17.81
CA ILE A 45 -10.28 -5.94 18.89
C ILE A 45 -9.54 -5.92 20.22
N ILE A 46 -8.28 -6.37 20.25
CA ILE A 46 -7.56 -6.61 21.50
C ILE A 46 -6.72 -5.42 21.97
N GLU A 47 -6.23 -4.60 21.01
CA GLU A 47 -5.34 -3.46 21.25
C GLU A 47 -5.72 -2.26 20.34
N PRO A 48 -6.97 -1.75 20.42
CA PRO A 48 -7.47 -0.77 19.46
C PRO A 48 -6.67 0.54 19.46
N GLN A 49 -6.12 0.97 20.59
CA GLN A 49 -5.27 2.16 20.64
C GLN A 49 -3.95 1.96 19.90
N MET A 50 -3.30 0.82 20.09
CA MET A 50 -2.08 0.48 19.37
C MET A 50 -2.33 0.41 17.87
N GLU A 51 -3.46 -0.16 17.46
CA GLU A 51 -3.82 -0.23 16.05
C GLU A 51 -4.03 1.16 15.42
N GLN A 52 -4.68 2.07 16.14
CA GLN A 52 -4.82 3.47 15.69
C GLN A 52 -3.47 4.15 15.51
N ASP A 53 -2.57 3.98 16.47
CA ASP A 53 -1.21 4.55 16.42
C ASP A 53 -0.42 3.97 15.24
N MET A 54 -0.58 2.67 14.93
CA MET A 54 0.08 2.03 13.78
C MET A 54 -0.44 2.58 12.45
N VAL A 55 -1.76 2.70 12.31
CA VAL A 55 -2.36 3.28 11.10
C VAL A 55 -1.97 4.76 10.96
N ALA A 56 -1.98 5.54 12.03
CA ALA A 56 -1.50 6.92 12.04
C ALA A 56 -0.01 7.01 11.62
N SER A 57 0.79 6.00 11.99
CA SER A 57 2.21 5.94 11.60
C SER A 57 2.40 5.80 10.09
N TYR A 58 1.52 5.08 9.38
CA TYR A 58 1.60 5.00 7.90
C TYR A 58 1.38 6.38 7.25
N VAL A 59 0.43 7.17 7.77
CA VAL A 59 0.18 8.54 7.30
C VAL A 59 1.39 9.42 7.61
N THR A 60 1.96 9.27 8.80
CA THR A 60 3.18 10.00 9.21
C THR A 60 4.36 9.68 8.31
N MET A 61 4.61 8.39 8.01
CA MET A 61 5.66 7.95 7.09
C MET A 61 5.46 8.57 5.70
N ALA A 62 4.24 8.53 5.17
CA ALA A 62 3.92 9.14 3.89
C ALA A 62 4.20 10.66 3.90
N SER A 63 3.83 11.37 4.95
CA SER A 63 4.04 12.81 5.09
C SER A 63 5.52 13.22 5.19
N GLN A 64 6.38 12.29 5.57
CA GLN A 64 7.83 12.49 5.66
C GLN A 64 8.56 12.12 4.36
N MET A 65 7.87 11.58 3.37
CA MET A 65 8.40 11.32 2.03
C MET A 65 7.98 12.43 1.05
N ASP A 66 8.89 12.86 0.18
CA ASP A 66 8.64 13.93 -0.81
C ASP A 66 7.45 13.64 -1.73
N ASN A 67 7.21 12.37 -2.04
CA ASN A 67 6.15 11.93 -2.95
C ASN A 67 4.81 11.65 -2.25
N PHE A 68 4.77 11.66 -0.93
CA PHE A 68 3.58 11.35 -0.14
C PHE A 68 2.95 9.99 -0.48
N TRP A 69 3.77 8.95 -0.72
CA TRP A 69 3.28 7.59 -0.96
C TRP A 69 3.11 6.82 0.34
N MET A 70 1.99 6.14 0.51
CA MET A 70 1.84 5.20 1.62
C MET A 70 2.93 4.12 1.56
N PRO A 71 3.58 3.78 2.68
CA PRO A 71 4.59 2.73 2.68
C PRO A 71 3.98 1.38 2.30
N THR A 72 4.76 0.57 1.59
CA THR A 72 4.37 -0.76 1.15
C THR A 72 4.90 -1.82 2.12
N PHE A 73 6.15 -1.67 2.53
CA PHE A 73 6.84 -2.61 3.41
C PHE A 73 7.81 -1.85 4.33
N PRO A 74 7.26 -1.11 5.32
CA PRO A 74 8.07 -0.30 6.22
C PRO A 74 8.98 -1.15 7.09
N GLU A 75 10.26 -0.82 7.10
CA GLU A 75 11.28 -1.41 7.94
C GLU A 75 12.07 -0.29 8.66
N ALA A 76 12.90 -0.65 9.61
CA ALA A 76 13.70 0.31 10.37
C ALA A 76 14.62 1.20 9.50
N ILE A 77 14.89 0.81 8.28
CA ILE A 77 15.70 1.53 7.29
C ILE A 77 14.88 2.30 6.25
N GLY A 78 13.55 2.30 6.35
CA GLY A 78 12.61 2.92 5.41
C GLY A 78 11.70 1.92 4.71
N ASP A 79 10.99 2.38 3.67
CA ASP A 79 10.13 1.50 2.87
C ASP A 79 10.97 0.65 1.90
N THR A 80 11.16 -0.61 2.21
CA THR A 80 12.00 -1.52 1.42
C THR A 80 11.27 -2.14 0.24
N ARG A 81 9.95 -2.08 0.21
CA ARG A 81 9.10 -2.58 -0.89
C ARG A 81 9.40 -4.01 -1.32
N ARG A 82 9.75 -4.86 -0.36
CA ARG A 82 10.12 -6.27 -0.60
C ARG A 82 9.01 -7.08 -1.22
N MET A 83 7.78 -6.74 -0.88
CA MET A 83 6.60 -7.36 -1.48
C MET A 83 5.94 -6.38 -2.44
N ASN A 84 5.12 -6.89 -3.32
CA ASN A 84 4.27 -6.08 -4.16
C ASN A 84 3.01 -5.63 -3.40
N CYS A 85 2.16 -4.85 -4.06
CA CYS A 85 0.88 -4.35 -3.56
C CYS A 85 0.99 -3.25 -2.50
N ASN A 86 -0.13 -2.61 -2.25
CA ASN A 86 -0.23 -1.44 -1.38
C ASN A 86 -1.25 -1.67 -0.26
N HIS A 87 -1.15 -2.83 0.41
CA HIS A 87 -2.15 -3.32 1.38
C HIS A 87 -2.33 -2.44 2.63
N GLY A 88 -1.53 -1.38 2.81
CA GLY A 88 -1.76 -0.39 3.85
C GLY A 88 -3.17 0.20 3.83
N ILE A 89 -3.75 0.40 2.64
CA ILE A 89 -5.13 0.89 2.53
C ILE A 89 -6.16 -0.10 3.11
N LEU A 90 -5.89 -1.40 3.00
CA LEU A 90 -6.80 -2.42 3.57
C LEU A 90 -6.81 -2.36 5.10
N THR A 91 -5.64 -2.16 5.72
CA THR A 91 -5.50 -1.95 7.15
C THR A 91 -6.24 -0.69 7.61
N VAL A 92 -6.08 0.41 6.87
CA VAL A 92 -6.77 1.69 7.13
C VAL A 92 -8.29 1.50 7.10
N VAL A 93 -8.81 0.87 6.05
CA VAL A 93 -10.26 0.70 5.84
C VAL A 93 -10.86 -0.26 6.87
N ASP A 94 -10.16 -1.34 7.20
CA ASP A 94 -10.60 -2.28 8.24
C ASP A 94 -10.72 -1.59 9.61
N ALA A 95 -9.69 -0.84 10.00
CA ALA A 95 -9.70 -0.05 11.24
C ALA A 95 -10.84 0.98 11.26
N TRP A 96 -11.03 1.71 10.15
CA TRP A 96 -12.10 2.69 10.03
C TRP A 96 -13.49 2.07 10.14
N ASN A 97 -13.74 0.96 9.44
CA ASN A 97 -15.03 0.27 9.45
C ASN A 97 -15.36 -0.33 10.82
N LYS A 98 -14.35 -0.65 11.62
CA LYS A 98 -14.49 -1.10 13.01
C LYS A 98 -14.59 0.03 14.02
N GLY A 99 -14.66 1.27 13.57
CA GLY A 99 -14.93 2.43 14.44
C GLY A 99 -13.69 3.14 14.98
N LEU A 100 -12.48 2.75 14.58
CA LEU A 100 -11.26 3.45 14.99
C LEU A 100 -11.15 4.80 14.24
N ARG A 101 -10.79 5.87 14.97
CA ARG A 101 -10.80 7.25 14.46
C ARG A 101 -9.57 8.06 14.82
N GLY A 102 -8.54 7.43 15.39
CA GLY A 102 -7.30 8.09 15.81
C GLY A 102 -6.32 8.38 14.66
N PHE A 103 -6.79 8.46 13.41
CA PHE A 103 -5.99 8.79 12.23
C PHE A 103 -6.82 9.56 11.20
N ASP A 104 -6.14 10.30 10.32
CA ASP A 104 -6.78 11.05 9.23
C ASP A 104 -7.03 10.15 8.02
N LEU A 105 -8.30 9.76 7.82
CA LEU A 105 -8.70 8.91 6.69
C LEU A 105 -8.44 9.60 5.34
N GLY A 106 -8.61 10.92 5.25
CA GLY A 106 -8.40 11.66 4.00
C GLY A 106 -6.94 11.63 3.58
N GLN A 107 -6.02 11.88 4.51
CA GLN A 107 -4.59 11.78 4.24
C GLN A 107 -4.17 10.32 3.92
N ALA A 108 -4.69 9.35 4.67
CA ALA A 108 -4.42 7.94 4.41
C ALA A 108 -4.88 7.52 3.00
N TYR A 109 -6.09 7.95 2.60
CA TYR A 109 -6.63 7.72 1.28
C TYR A 109 -5.75 8.33 0.17
N GLU A 110 -5.38 9.60 0.29
CA GLU A 110 -4.54 10.28 -0.71
C GLU A 110 -3.15 9.66 -0.81
N ALA A 111 -2.53 9.29 0.32
CA ALA A 111 -1.24 8.63 0.33
C ALA A 111 -1.29 7.24 -0.36
N ALA A 112 -2.32 6.46 -0.09
CA ALA A 112 -2.53 5.16 -0.71
C ALA A 112 -2.85 5.29 -2.21
N LYS A 113 -3.73 6.22 -2.58
CA LYS A 113 -4.09 6.49 -3.98
C LYS A 113 -2.85 6.87 -4.80
N LYS A 114 -2.02 7.77 -4.30
CA LYS A 114 -0.76 8.14 -4.94
C LYS A 114 0.19 6.95 -5.06
N GLY A 115 0.33 6.15 -3.99
CA GLY A 115 1.15 4.94 -4.01
C GLY A 115 0.73 3.92 -5.08
N ILE A 116 -0.56 3.84 -5.39
CA ILE A 116 -1.11 2.92 -6.40
C ILE A 116 -1.08 3.52 -7.81
N THR A 117 -1.21 4.85 -7.95
CA THR A 117 -1.40 5.48 -9.26
C THR A 117 -0.16 6.20 -9.80
N GLU A 118 0.75 6.62 -8.95
CA GLU A 118 1.94 7.40 -9.31
C GLU A 118 3.25 6.61 -9.17
N LYS A 119 3.29 5.61 -8.29
CA LYS A 119 4.41 4.69 -8.09
C LYS A 119 4.24 3.47 -8.99
N THR A 120 5.35 2.88 -9.44
CA THR A 120 5.26 1.61 -10.16
C THR A 120 4.77 0.46 -9.26
N LEU A 121 4.00 -0.44 -9.86
CA LEU A 121 3.53 -1.68 -9.24
C LEU A 121 4.59 -2.80 -9.29
N ILE A 122 5.72 -2.56 -9.95
CA ILE A 122 6.83 -3.53 -10.03
C ILE A 122 7.35 -3.82 -8.62
N PRO A 123 7.41 -5.09 -8.19
CA PRO A 123 7.99 -5.46 -6.90
C PRO A 123 9.43 -4.93 -6.73
N TRP A 124 9.78 -4.52 -5.50
CA TRP A 124 11.09 -4.01 -5.14
C TRP A 124 11.49 -2.66 -5.75
N SER A 125 10.65 -2.06 -6.57
CA SER A 125 10.96 -0.79 -7.22
C SER A 125 10.34 0.41 -6.50
N SER A 126 11.08 1.50 -6.42
CA SER A 126 10.61 2.82 -5.96
C SER A 126 10.47 3.83 -7.10
N ALA A 127 10.51 3.36 -8.33
CA ALA A 127 10.35 4.22 -9.48
C ALA A 127 8.93 4.81 -9.58
N PRO A 128 8.77 5.93 -10.27
CA PRO A 128 7.46 6.38 -10.73
C PRO A 128 6.79 5.35 -11.64
N ALA A 129 5.46 5.45 -11.78
CA ALA A 129 4.68 4.61 -12.69
C ALA A 129 5.25 4.69 -14.13
N GLY A 130 5.34 3.54 -14.78
CA GLY A 130 5.92 3.38 -16.10
C GLY A 130 5.00 2.67 -17.09
N GLU A 131 5.59 2.03 -18.11
CA GLU A 131 4.84 1.39 -19.20
C GLU A 131 3.97 0.21 -18.72
N LEU A 132 4.46 -0.60 -17.77
CA LEU A 132 3.68 -1.72 -17.24
C LEU A 132 2.49 -1.25 -16.41
N ASP A 133 2.65 -0.13 -15.70
CA ASP A 133 1.60 0.49 -14.91
C ASP A 133 0.53 1.13 -15.81
N ALA A 134 0.95 1.75 -16.91
CA ALA A 134 0.04 2.26 -17.93
C ALA A 134 -0.78 1.12 -18.57
N PHE A 135 -0.12 -0.01 -18.86
CA PHE A 135 -0.80 -1.20 -19.34
C PHE A 135 -1.83 -1.74 -18.33
N TYR A 136 -1.45 -1.85 -17.06
CA TYR A 136 -2.38 -2.25 -15.99
C TYR A 136 -3.59 -1.30 -15.91
N LYS A 137 -3.34 0.01 -15.97
CA LYS A 137 -4.41 1.03 -15.92
C LYS A 137 -5.42 0.85 -17.04
N GLU A 138 -4.96 0.55 -18.25
CA GLU A 138 -5.81 0.36 -19.44
C GLU A 138 -6.55 -0.97 -19.41
N HIS A 139 -5.83 -2.07 -19.17
CA HIS A 139 -6.34 -3.43 -19.36
C HIS A 139 -6.89 -4.07 -18.07
N GLY A 140 -6.45 -3.62 -16.87
CA GLY A 140 -6.86 -4.16 -15.57
C GLY A 140 -6.08 -5.41 -15.14
N TYR A 141 -4.98 -5.73 -15.81
CA TYR A 141 -4.05 -6.78 -15.40
C TYR A 141 -2.60 -6.39 -15.72
N PHE A 142 -1.66 -6.92 -14.95
CA PHE A 142 -0.23 -6.70 -15.14
C PHE A 142 0.34 -7.71 -16.14
N PRO A 143 1.09 -7.28 -17.17
CA PRO A 143 1.46 -8.17 -18.27
C PRO A 143 2.58 -9.14 -17.90
N ALA A 144 2.43 -10.41 -18.23
CA ALA A 144 3.47 -11.43 -18.16
C ALA A 144 4.43 -11.36 -19.35
N LEU A 145 5.56 -12.06 -19.26
CA LEU A 145 6.40 -12.38 -20.40
C LEU A 145 5.99 -13.72 -21.00
N TRP A 146 6.05 -13.82 -22.31
CA TRP A 146 5.92 -15.11 -23.00
C TRP A 146 7.11 -16.02 -22.68
N PRO A 147 6.94 -17.34 -22.69
CA PRO A 147 8.05 -18.26 -22.53
C PRO A 147 9.18 -17.98 -23.53
N GLY A 148 10.40 -17.78 -23.01
CA GLY A 148 11.58 -17.45 -23.80
C GLY A 148 11.76 -15.97 -24.14
N GLN A 149 10.83 -15.10 -23.77
CA GLN A 149 10.98 -13.65 -23.91
C GLN A 149 11.89 -13.11 -22.81
N GLU A 150 12.83 -12.23 -23.19
CA GLU A 150 13.71 -11.54 -22.26
C GLU A 150 13.02 -10.31 -21.63
N GLU A 151 13.35 -10.02 -20.37
CA GLU A 151 12.89 -8.80 -19.70
C GLU A 151 13.62 -7.59 -20.23
N THR A 152 12.87 -6.56 -20.61
CA THR A 152 13.42 -5.29 -21.14
C THR A 152 13.06 -4.08 -20.29
N VAL A 153 12.19 -4.25 -19.30
CA VAL A 153 11.75 -3.14 -18.44
C VAL A 153 12.80 -2.85 -17.37
N PRO A 154 13.35 -1.62 -17.31
CA PRO A 154 14.53 -1.30 -16.49
C PRO A 154 14.38 -1.54 -14.99
N HIS A 155 13.16 -1.42 -14.47
CA HIS A 155 12.89 -1.48 -13.03
C HIS A 155 12.52 -2.88 -12.52
N VAL A 156 12.51 -3.89 -13.39
CA VAL A 156 12.39 -5.30 -12.98
C VAL A 156 13.77 -5.81 -12.55
N GLU A 157 14.22 -5.36 -11.37
CA GLU A 157 15.62 -5.49 -10.94
C GLU A 157 15.99 -6.87 -10.41
N ARG A 158 15.02 -7.65 -9.92
CA ARG A 158 15.29 -8.93 -9.26
C ARG A 158 14.95 -10.09 -10.18
N SER A 159 15.96 -10.81 -10.63
CA SER A 159 15.79 -11.91 -11.57
C SER A 159 14.90 -13.06 -11.05
N TRP A 160 14.84 -13.25 -9.72
CA TRP A 160 13.97 -14.25 -9.09
C TRP A 160 12.55 -13.75 -8.85
N GLU A 161 12.36 -12.44 -8.61
CA GLU A 161 11.04 -11.83 -8.38
C GLU A 161 10.31 -11.60 -9.68
N LYS A 162 10.99 -11.16 -10.71
CA LYS A 162 10.39 -10.84 -12.03
C LYS A 162 9.23 -9.85 -11.91
N ARG A 163 8.26 -9.94 -12.80
CA ARG A 163 7.07 -9.07 -12.82
C ARG A 163 6.00 -9.45 -11.81
N GLN A 164 5.94 -10.71 -11.38
CA GLN A 164 4.88 -11.28 -10.56
C GLN A 164 3.46 -10.91 -11.04
N PRO A 165 3.12 -11.10 -12.32
CA PRO A 165 1.96 -10.45 -12.94
C PRO A 165 0.62 -10.87 -12.33
N VAL A 166 0.49 -12.12 -11.90
CA VAL A 166 -0.74 -12.62 -11.27
C VAL A 166 -0.94 -11.97 -9.91
N GLU A 167 0.11 -11.96 -9.08
CA GLU A 167 0.01 -11.40 -7.75
C GLU A 167 -0.16 -9.88 -7.77
N VAL A 168 0.60 -9.16 -8.60
CA VAL A 168 0.43 -7.71 -8.79
C VAL A 168 -0.99 -7.39 -9.24
N THR A 169 -1.55 -8.17 -10.18
CA THR A 169 -2.92 -7.97 -10.64
C THR A 169 -3.94 -8.16 -9.52
N LEU A 170 -3.88 -9.29 -8.83
CA LEU A 170 -4.87 -9.64 -7.81
C LEU A 170 -4.73 -8.74 -6.58
N GLY A 171 -3.50 -8.49 -6.13
CA GLY A 171 -3.23 -7.66 -4.97
C GLY A 171 -3.60 -6.20 -5.22
N THR A 172 -3.22 -5.62 -6.37
CA THR A 172 -3.62 -4.23 -6.71
C THR A 172 -5.13 -4.10 -6.88
N SER A 173 -5.79 -5.11 -7.44
CA SER A 173 -7.26 -5.15 -7.50
C SER A 173 -7.91 -5.11 -6.12
N LEU A 174 -7.35 -5.81 -5.14
CA LEU A 174 -7.79 -5.77 -3.75
C LEU A 174 -7.51 -4.39 -3.12
N ASP A 175 -6.35 -3.78 -3.40
CA ASP A 175 -6.02 -2.43 -2.93
C ASP A 175 -6.96 -1.38 -3.54
N GLU A 176 -7.32 -1.49 -4.81
CA GLU A 176 -8.32 -0.64 -5.46
C GLU A 176 -9.72 -0.78 -4.83
N TRP A 177 -10.08 -1.98 -4.37
CA TRP A 177 -11.29 -2.18 -3.57
C TRP A 177 -11.20 -1.44 -2.22
N GLY A 178 -10.05 -1.50 -1.56
CA GLY A 178 -9.78 -0.72 -0.35
C GLY A 178 -9.92 0.79 -0.57
N LEU A 179 -9.35 1.31 -1.68
CA LEU A 179 -9.52 2.72 -2.08
C LEU A 179 -10.99 3.08 -2.30
N ALA A 180 -11.76 2.20 -2.95
CA ALA A 180 -13.20 2.44 -3.15
C ALA A 180 -13.92 2.60 -1.81
N LEU A 181 -13.68 1.73 -0.84
CA LEU A 181 -14.31 1.82 0.47
C LEU A 181 -13.91 3.09 1.23
N ALA A 182 -12.65 3.49 1.16
CA ALA A 182 -12.19 4.74 1.77
C ALA A 182 -12.82 5.97 1.09
N ALA A 183 -12.88 6.00 -0.24
CA ALA A 183 -13.54 7.06 -1.00
C ALA A 183 -15.02 7.19 -0.61
N LYS A 184 -15.73 6.07 -0.47
CA LYS A 184 -17.12 6.04 -0.01
C LYS A 184 -17.28 6.60 1.39
N ALA A 185 -16.38 6.22 2.31
CA ALA A 185 -16.39 6.73 3.68
C ALA A 185 -16.12 8.24 3.76
N LEU A 186 -15.41 8.79 2.79
CA LEU A 186 -15.12 10.22 2.63
C LEU A 186 -16.24 10.97 1.87
N GLY A 187 -17.26 10.28 1.34
CA GLY A 187 -18.34 10.86 0.55
C GLY A 187 -17.94 11.21 -0.90
N ASN A 188 -16.88 10.59 -1.42
CA ASN A 188 -16.42 10.78 -2.80
C ASN A 188 -16.98 9.67 -3.69
N ASP A 189 -18.19 9.86 -4.17
CA ASP A 189 -18.93 8.85 -4.94
C ASP A 189 -18.30 8.58 -6.31
N ASP A 190 -17.72 9.58 -6.96
CA ASP A 190 -17.07 9.42 -8.28
C ASP A 190 -15.84 8.50 -8.20
N GLU A 191 -14.99 8.70 -7.18
CA GLU A 191 -13.82 7.86 -6.95
C GLU A 191 -14.21 6.46 -6.43
N TYR A 192 -15.28 6.36 -5.63
CA TYR A 192 -15.87 5.07 -5.26
C TYR A 192 -16.25 4.25 -6.50
N GLU A 193 -17.04 4.82 -7.40
CA GLU A 193 -17.48 4.15 -8.64
C GLU A 193 -16.29 3.79 -9.55
N TYR A 194 -15.29 4.67 -9.63
CA TYR A 194 -14.09 4.42 -10.41
C TYR A 194 -13.31 3.21 -9.87
N PHE A 195 -12.97 3.19 -8.57
CA PHE A 195 -12.14 2.14 -7.99
C PHE A 195 -12.90 0.82 -7.80
N ILE A 196 -14.18 0.85 -7.44
CA ILE A 196 -14.97 -0.40 -7.31
C ILE A 196 -15.12 -1.12 -8.65
N LYS A 197 -15.27 -0.38 -9.74
CA LYS A 197 -15.30 -0.95 -11.09
C LYS A 197 -13.95 -1.56 -11.49
N ARG A 198 -12.84 -0.93 -11.11
CA ARG A 198 -11.49 -1.42 -11.39
C ARG A 198 -11.19 -2.69 -10.61
N SER A 199 -11.52 -2.72 -9.32
CA SER A 199 -11.31 -3.89 -8.46
C SER A 199 -12.02 -5.15 -8.95
N GLY A 200 -13.11 -5.01 -9.69
CA GLY A 200 -13.85 -6.13 -10.30
C GLY A 200 -13.23 -6.71 -11.57
N LYS A 201 -12.28 -6.02 -12.20
CA LYS A 201 -11.71 -6.47 -13.49
C LYS A 201 -10.91 -7.76 -13.37
N SER A 202 -10.23 -7.99 -12.25
CA SER A 202 -9.45 -9.21 -12.01
C SER A 202 -10.28 -10.49 -11.99
N GLY A 203 -11.60 -10.41 -11.68
CA GLY A 203 -12.52 -11.54 -11.73
C GLY A 203 -12.76 -12.10 -13.14
N PHE A 204 -12.34 -11.39 -14.17
CA PHE A 204 -12.47 -11.80 -15.58
C PHE A 204 -11.19 -12.42 -16.17
N LEU A 205 -10.13 -12.59 -15.40
CA LEU A 205 -8.94 -13.33 -15.85
C LEU A 205 -9.27 -14.81 -15.97
N SER A 206 -9.97 -15.18 -17.04
CA SER A 206 -10.13 -16.58 -17.41
C SER A 206 -8.84 -17.06 -18.08
N CYS A 207 -8.52 -18.35 -17.92
CA CYS A 207 -7.37 -18.98 -18.59
C CYS A 207 -7.39 -18.86 -20.15
N LYS A 208 -8.46 -18.33 -20.73
CA LYS A 208 -8.60 -18.08 -22.17
C LYS A 208 -8.06 -16.73 -22.63
N GLU A 209 -7.86 -15.79 -21.72
CA GLU A 209 -7.39 -14.43 -22.03
C GLU A 209 -5.91 -14.22 -21.67
N VAL A 210 -5.30 -15.21 -21.00
CA VAL A 210 -3.89 -15.19 -20.55
C VAL A 210 -3.01 -16.12 -21.39
N ALA A 211 -3.58 -16.78 -22.39
CA ALA A 211 -2.87 -17.71 -23.30
C ALA A 211 -2.49 -17.06 -24.61
#